data_002cdea770f36bb44d63d1fc05d65d68
#
_entry.id   002cdea770f36bb44d63d1fc05d65d68
#
_cell.length_a   1.000
_cell.length_b   1.000
_cell.length_c   1.000
_cell.angle_alpha   90.00
_cell.angle_beta   90.00
_cell.angle_gamma   90.00
#
_symmetry.space_group_name_H-M   'P 1'
#
loop_
_entity.id
_entity.type
_entity.pdbx_description
1 polymer ?
#
loop_
_entity_poly.entity_id
_entity_poly.type
_entity_poly.pdbx_seq_one_letter_code
_entity_poly.pdbx_strand_id
1 'polypeptide(L)'
;MSIKTYKPTTPSRRHMSVSGFDGVDKHAKPQKELVEVLKKHSGRNSYGRITVRHQGGGNRKKYRVIDFKRDKMDAAAQVLRLEYDPNRSAFIALCEYEDGERRYILAPVGLAAGDSVLSSAAADIKPGNCLPLENIPVGTVIHNIELYPGRGAQLVRAAGVAAQLMAKEGGMATVRMPSGEMRKVRLDCKATIGQVGNIDHSNVSIGKAGRKRHMGIRPTVRGSVMNPND
;
A
#
# COMPACT_ATOMS: atom_id res chain seq x y z
N MET A 1 6.85 6.56 -13.29
CA MET A 1 6.58 5.13 -13.62
C MET A 1 5.91 5.10 -14.96
N SER A 2 6.20 4.09 -15.79
CA SER A 2 5.61 3.97 -17.13
C SER A 2 4.46 2.97 -17.14
N ILE A 3 3.46 3.23 -17.97
CA ILE A 3 2.41 2.27 -18.30
C ILE A 3 2.76 1.63 -19.63
N LYS A 4 2.88 0.32 -19.63
CA LYS A 4 3.13 -0.45 -20.86
C LYS A 4 1.80 -0.86 -21.48
N THR A 5 1.57 -0.44 -22.72
CA THR A 5 0.42 -0.85 -23.54
C THR A 5 0.80 -1.98 -24.49
N TYR A 6 -0.20 -2.71 -24.98
CA TYR A 6 0.01 -3.80 -25.93
C TYR A 6 -0.47 -3.44 -27.33
N LYS A 7 0.13 -4.08 -28.35
CA LYS A 7 -0.38 -4.00 -29.73
C LYS A 7 -1.80 -4.58 -29.80
N PRO A 8 -2.72 -3.99 -30.57
CA PRO A 8 -4.13 -4.39 -30.65
C PRO A 8 -4.36 -5.65 -31.50
N THR A 9 -3.70 -6.73 -31.15
CA THR A 9 -3.77 -8.02 -31.87
C THR A 9 -5.04 -8.82 -31.58
N THR A 10 -5.71 -8.56 -30.46
CA THR A 10 -6.98 -9.19 -30.07
C THR A 10 -7.88 -8.17 -29.35
N PRO A 11 -9.22 -8.39 -29.27
CA PRO A 11 -10.12 -7.49 -28.55
C PRO A 11 -9.67 -7.18 -27.14
N SER A 12 -9.18 -8.20 -26.40
CA SER A 12 -8.69 -8.01 -25.03
C SER A 12 -7.40 -7.18 -24.96
N ARG A 13 -6.46 -7.40 -25.89
CA ARG A 13 -5.17 -6.69 -25.91
C ARG A 13 -5.29 -5.23 -26.33
N ARG A 14 -6.31 -4.90 -27.11
CA ARG A 14 -6.56 -3.52 -27.54
C ARG A 14 -6.63 -2.52 -26.36
N HIS A 15 -7.23 -2.92 -25.28
CA HIS A 15 -7.48 -2.08 -24.10
C HIS A 15 -6.61 -2.45 -22.88
N MET A 16 -5.74 -3.46 -23.00
CA MET A 16 -4.95 -3.95 -21.90
C MET A 16 -3.70 -3.09 -21.69
N SER A 17 -3.45 -2.73 -20.45
CA SER A 17 -2.18 -2.15 -20.03
C SER A 17 -1.65 -2.80 -18.76
N VAL A 18 -0.38 -2.58 -18.47
CA VAL A 18 0.29 -3.06 -17.25
C VAL A 18 1.26 -2.00 -16.76
N SER A 19 1.60 -2.05 -15.46
CA SER A 19 2.69 -1.25 -14.92
C SER A 19 4.02 -1.64 -15.58
N GLY A 20 4.88 -0.65 -15.84
CA GLY A 20 6.25 -0.86 -16.34
C GLY A 20 7.19 -1.47 -15.29
N PHE A 21 6.87 -1.32 -13.99
CA PHE A 21 7.70 -1.73 -12.86
C PHE A 21 9.09 -1.05 -12.84
N ASP A 22 9.16 0.21 -13.27
CA ASP A 22 10.43 0.95 -13.30
C ASP A 22 11.02 1.04 -11.88
N GLY A 23 12.27 0.62 -11.74
CA GLY A 23 12.99 0.60 -10.46
C GLY A 23 12.54 -0.48 -9.46
N VAL A 24 11.57 -1.34 -9.83
CA VAL A 24 11.03 -2.39 -8.97
C VAL A 24 11.45 -3.76 -9.47
N ASP A 25 12.03 -4.57 -8.60
CA ASP A 25 12.34 -5.97 -8.91
C ASP A 25 11.07 -6.83 -8.82
N LYS A 26 10.43 -7.03 -9.96
CA LYS A 26 9.23 -7.83 -10.12
C LYS A 26 9.45 -9.31 -9.82
N HIS A 27 10.65 -9.81 -10.03
CA HIS A 27 11.00 -11.23 -9.92
C HIS A 27 11.70 -11.58 -8.61
N ALA A 28 11.95 -10.60 -7.75
CA ALA A 28 12.54 -10.81 -6.44
C ALA A 28 11.77 -11.86 -5.64
N LYS A 29 12.50 -12.82 -5.10
CA LYS A 29 11.92 -13.75 -4.11
C LYS A 29 11.73 -12.99 -2.80
N PRO A 30 10.53 -13.05 -2.19
CA PRO A 30 10.30 -12.37 -0.92
C PRO A 30 11.17 -12.97 0.18
N GLN A 31 11.52 -12.17 1.18
CA GLN A 31 12.24 -12.61 2.37
C GLN A 31 11.41 -13.67 3.11
N LYS A 32 11.95 -14.87 3.30
CA LYS A 32 11.19 -16.03 3.80
C LYS A 32 10.59 -15.79 5.21
N GLU A 33 11.35 -15.14 6.06
CA GLU A 33 10.98 -14.83 7.46
C GLU A 33 9.82 -13.83 7.56
N LEU A 34 9.66 -12.97 6.54
CA LEU A 34 8.63 -11.93 6.47
C LEU A 34 7.42 -12.36 5.63
N VAL A 35 7.20 -13.66 5.47
CA VAL A 35 6.12 -14.18 4.62
C VAL A 35 5.22 -15.14 5.37
N GLU A 36 3.92 -14.85 5.32
CA GLU A 36 2.86 -15.67 5.92
C GLU A 36 1.91 -16.24 4.88
N VAL A 37 1.28 -17.36 5.20
CA VAL A 37 0.25 -17.98 4.37
C VAL A 37 -1.12 -17.43 4.74
N LEU A 38 -1.78 -16.75 3.80
CA LEU A 38 -3.16 -16.30 3.98
C LEU A 38 -4.14 -17.39 3.57
N LYS A 39 -4.98 -17.82 4.51
CA LYS A 39 -6.15 -18.67 4.22
C LYS A 39 -7.19 -17.87 3.43
N LYS A 40 -7.71 -18.46 2.34
CA LYS A 40 -8.77 -17.85 1.53
C LYS A 40 -10.13 -18.24 2.08
N HIS A 41 -10.94 -17.25 2.43
CA HIS A 41 -12.32 -17.46 2.91
C HIS A 41 -13.37 -17.33 1.79
N SER A 42 -13.00 -16.79 0.63
CA SER A 42 -13.90 -16.61 -0.53
C SER A 42 -15.23 -15.93 -0.20
N GLY A 43 -15.18 -14.93 0.67
CA GLY A 43 -16.35 -14.17 1.11
C GLY A 43 -17.29 -14.91 2.09
N ARG A 44 -16.83 -16.04 2.65
CA ARG A 44 -17.61 -16.82 3.64
C ARG A 44 -17.29 -16.41 5.07
N ASN A 45 -18.32 -16.45 5.93
CA ASN A 45 -18.18 -16.24 7.38
C ASN A 45 -17.75 -17.53 8.10
N SER A 46 -17.71 -17.50 9.45
CA SER A 46 -17.37 -18.65 10.30
C SER A 46 -18.31 -19.85 10.12
N TYR A 47 -19.57 -19.61 9.75
CA TYR A 47 -20.58 -20.65 9.48
C TYR A 47 -20.54 -21.18 8.03
N GLY A 48 -19.58 -20.74 7.22
CA GLY A 48 -19.46 -21.14 5.81
C GLY A 48 -20.43 -20.47 4.86
N ARG A 49 -21.29 -19.54 5.32
CA ARG A 49 -22.25 -18.81 4.50
C ARG A 49 -21.56 -17.64 3.79
N ILE A 50 -21.96 -17.38 2.55
CA ILE A 50 -21.45 -16.25 1.77
C ILE A 50 -22.06 -14.96 2.31
N THR A 51 -21.24 -14.12 2.95
CA THR A 51 -21.61 -12.79 3.44
C THR A 51 -21.11 -11.66 2.54
N VAL A 52 -20.05 -11.91 1.77
CA VAL A 52 -19.51 -10.98 0.76
C VAL A 52 -19.51 -11.69 -0.60
N ARG A 53 -20.39 -11.23 -1.48
CA ARG A 53 -20.53 -11.80 -2.83
C ARG A 53 -19.31 -11.49 -3.71
N HIS A 54 -19.18 -12.19 -4.83
CA HIS A 54 -18.24 -11.95 -5.93
C HIS A 54 -16.75 -12.12 -5.52
N GLN A 55 -16.47 -12.88 -4.48
CA GLN A 55 -15.12 -13.25 -4.09
C GLN A 55 -14.88 -14.75 -4.26
N GLY A 56 -13.65 -15.12 -4.62
CA GLY A 56 -13.24 -16.51 -4.71
C GLY A 56 -12.29 -16.80 -5.86
N GLY A 57 -11.66 -17.95 -5.81
CA GLY A 57 -10.61 -18.34 -6.75
C GLY A 57 -9.37 -17.46 -6.65
N GLY A 58 -8.83 -17.09 -7.81
CA GLY A 58 -7.63 -16.26 -7.90
C GLY A 58 -6.33 -17.01 -7.64
N ASN A 59 -5.21 -16.36 -7.97
CA ASN A 59 -3.87 -16.90 -7.76
C ASN A 59 -3.57 -17.12 -6.28
N ARG A 60 -2.71 -18.09 -5.97
CA ARG A 60 -2.13 -18.22 -4.63
C ARG A 60 -1.22 -17.03 -4.35
N LYS A 61 -1.41 -16.39 -3.19
CA LYS A 61 -0.62 -15.25 -2.73
C LYS A 61 -0.10 -15.55 -1.34
N LYS A 62 1.14 -15.17 -1.10
CA LYS A 62 1.73 -15.13 0.24
C LYS A 62 1.68 -13.69 0.74
N TYR A 63 1.33 -13.50 2.00
CA TYR A 63 1.32 -12.19 2.63
C TYR A 63 2.74 -11.78 3.00
N ARG A 64 3.11 -10.52 2.73
CA ARG A 64 4.33 -9.90 3.22
C ARG A 64 3.99 -9.13 4.48
N VAL A 65 4.66 -9.45 5.56
CA VAL A 65 4.55 -8.71 6.83
C VAL A 65 5.20 -7.35 6.63
N ILE A 66 4.39 -6.30 6.73
CA ILE A 66 4.87 -4.92 6.58
C ILE A 66 4.97 -4.29 7.95
N ASP A 67 6.07 -3.59 8.19
CA ASP A 67 6.27 -2.81 9.40
C ASP A 67 5.44 -1.53 9.36
N PHE A 68 4.19 -1.63 9.81
CA PHE A 68 3.31 -0.47 9.98
C PHE A 68 3.53 0.26 11.30
N LYS A 69 4.23 -0.35 12.26
CA LYS A 69 4.47 0.26 13.56
C LYS A 69 5.69 1.17 13.58
N ARG A 70 6.69 0.83 12.76
CA ARG A 70 7.96 1.57 12.75
C ARG A 70 8.49 1.78 14.17
N ASP A 71 8.47 0.69 14.96
CA ASP A 71 8.80 0.70 16.38
C ASP A 71 10.30 0.78 16.67
N LYS A 72 11.15 0.43 15.71
CA LYS A 72 12.61 0.54 15.82
C LYS A 72 13.02 2.01 15.63
N MET A 73 13.01 2.74 16.75
CA MET A 73 13.32 4.16 16.76
C MET A 73 14.84 4.40 16.74
N ASP A 74 15.23 5.53 16.18
CA ASP A 74 16.61 6.04 16.11
C ASP A 74 17.64 5.10 15.45
N ALA A 75 17.14 4.10 14.71
CA ALA A 75 17.96 3.18 13.93
C ALA A 75 17.76 3.44 12.43
N ALA A 76 18.85 3.73 11.73
CA ALA A 76 18.84 3.87 10.29
C ALA A 76 18.72 2.49 9.62
N ALA A 77 17.96 2.43 8.54
CA ALA A 77 17.85 1.24 7.72
C ALA A 77 18.16 1.58 6.27
N GLN A 78 18.94 0.75 5.60
CA GLN A 78 19.25 0.88 4.18
C GLN A 78 18.21 0.15 3.34
N VAL A 79 17.70 0.80 2.30
CA VAL A 79 16.81 0.17 1.31
C VAL A 79 17.63 -0.74 0.40
N LEU A 80 17.41 -2.05 0.49
CA LEU A 80 18.10 -3.02 -0.35
C LEU A 80 17.52 -3.06 -1.77
N ARG A 81 16.19 -3.08 -1.88
CA ARG A 81 15.47 -3.13 -3.16
C ARG A 81 14.00 -2.81 -3.00
N LEU A 82 13.36 -2.46 -4.10
CA LEU A 82 11.90 -2.32 -4.20
C LEU A 82 11.30 -3.61 -4.78
N GLU A 83 10.20 -4.08 -4.20
CA GLU A 83 9.54 -5.33 -4.60
C GLU A 83 8.06 -5.12 -4.92
N TYR A 84 7.55 -6.01 -5.78
CA TYR A 84 6.11 -6.13 -6.04
C TYR A 84 5.42 -6.98 -4.97
N ASP A 85 4.34 -6.47 -4.38
CA ASP A 85 3.48 -7.24 -3.47
C ASP A 85 2.11 -7.51 -4.12
N PRO A 86 1.71 -8.77 -4.31
CA PRO A 86 0.41 -9.11 -4.89
C PRO A 86 -0.80 -8.85 -3.97
N ASN A 87 -0.58 -8.48 -2.71
CA ASN A 87 -1.64 -8.26 -1.73
C ASN A 87 -2.08 -6.80 -1.63
N ARG A 88 -1.30 -5.89 -2.18
CA ARG A 88 -1.57 -4.44 -2.14
C ARG A 88 -1.30 -3.76 -3.47
N SER A 89 -1.85 -2.58 -3.64
CA SER A 89 -1.61 -1.76 -4.83
C SER A 89 -0.26 -1.05 -4.81
N ALA A 90 0.25 -0.68 -3.63
CA ALA A 90 1.54 -0.05 -3.43
C ALA A 90 2.69 -1.04 -3.60
N PHE A 91 3.85 -0.57 -4.06
CA PHE A 91 5.11 -1.31 -3.96
C PHE A 91 5.66 -1.26 -2.55
N ILE A 92 6.52 -2.21 -2.23
CA ILE A 92 7.18 -2.33 -0.93
C ILE A 92 8.69 -2.22 -1.09
N ALA A 93 9.35 -1.72 -0.06
CA ALA A 93 10.80 -1.67 0.03
C ALA A 93 11.27 -2.65 1.11
N LEU A 94 12.26 -3.46 0.79
CA LEU A 94 12.98 -4.27 1.75
C LEU A 94 14.11 -3.43 2.33
N CYS A 95 14.03 -3.18 3.63
CA CYS A 95 15.01 -2.41 4.38
C CYS A 95 15.81 -3.33 5.31
N GLU A 96 17.10 -3.08 5.46
CA GLU A 96 18.01 -3.77 6.36
C GLU A 96 18.59 -2.77 7.36
N TYR A 97 18.48 -3.09 8.63
CA TYR A 97 19.05 -2.31 9.72
C TYR A 97 20.51 -2.72 9.96
N GLU A 98 21.28 -1.92 10.70
CA GLU A 98 22.70 -2.17 11.03
C GLU A 98 22.91 -3.50 11.77
N ASP A 99 21.93 -3.94 12.55
CA ASP A 99 21.95 -5.25 13.25
C ASP A 99 21.60 -6.45 12.36
N GLY A 100 21.39 -6.24 11.05
CA GLY A 100 21.01 -7.27 10.07
C GLY A 100 19.53 -7.63 10.06
N GLU A 101 18.70 -7.02 10.92
CA GLU A 101 17.25 -7.20 10.88
C GLU A 101 16.68 -6.63 9.59
N ARG A 102 15.81 -7.38 8.92
CA ARG A 102 15.14 -6.95 7.70
C ARG A 102 13.67 -6.70 7.96
N ARG A 103 13.13 -5.61 7.40
CA ARG A 103 11.71 -5.27 7.45
C ARG A 103 11.22 -4.76 6.11
N TYR A 104 9.96 -5.03 5.79
CA TYR A 104 9.28 -4.39 4.68
C TYR A 104 8.58 -3.11 5.10
N ILE A 105 8.70 -2.07 4.29
CA ILE A 105 7.93 -0.83 4.41
C ILE A 105 7.18 -0.54 3.11
N LEU A 106 6.19 0.36 3.15
CA LEU A 106 5.60 0.89 1.91
C LEU A 106 6.64 1.78 1.22
N ALA A 107 6.79 1.62 -0.10
CA ALA A 107 7.71 2.41 -0.88
C ALA A 107 7.05 3.75 -1.28
N PRO A 108 7.50 4.91 -0.77
CA PRO A 108 7.07 6.20 -1.26
C PRO A 108 7.66 6.52 -2.63
N VAL A 109 7.11 7.56 -3.26
CA VAL A 109 7.66 8.13 -4.49
C VAL A 109 9.06 8.68 -4.21
N GLY A 110 9.99 8.40 -5.10
CA GLY A 110 11.38 8.88 -5.03
C GLY A 110 12.31 8.02 -4.20
N LEU A 111 11.81 6.98 -3.50
CA LEU A 111 12.68 6.03 -2.78
C LEU A 111 13.32 5.05 -3.77
N ALA A 112 14.62 4.86 -3.66
CA ALA A 112 15.42 3.95 -4.48
C ALA A 112 16.23 2.97 -3.63
N ALA A 113 16.75 1.93 -4.28
CA ALA A 113 17.72 1.03 -3.62
C ALA A 113 19.01 1.81 -3.28
N GLY A 114 19.52 1.61 -2.08
CA GLY A 114 20.68 2.32 -1.52
C GLY A 114 20.32 3.51 -0.65
N ASP A 115 19.08 4.02 -0.72
CA ASP A 115 18.64 5.10 0.16
C ASP A 115 18.57 4.64 1.62
N SER A 116 18.73 5.61 2.53
CA SER A 116 18.57 5.39 3.97
C SER A 116 17.23 5.92 4.45
N VAL A 117 16.56 5.17 5.30
CA VAL A 117 15.29 5.55 5.96
C VAL A 117 15.43 5.45 7.47
N LEU A 118 14.85 6.41 8.17
CA LEU A 118 14.95 6.54 9.62
C LEU A 118 13.56 6.71 10.24
N SER A 119 13.35 6.10 11.40
CA SER A 119 12.20 6.36 12.27
C SER A 119 12.71 7.06 13.53
N SER A 120 12.49 8.38 13.64
CA SER A 120 12.95 9.18 14.78
C SER A 120 12.15 10.47 14.89
N ALA A 121 12.06 11.02 16.08
CA ALA A 121 11.48 12.34 16.30
C ALA A 121 12.33 13.45 15.67
N ALA A 122 13.63 13.25 15.53
CA ALA A 122 14.59 14.20 14.97
C ALA A 122 14.99 13.87 13.50
N ALA A 123 14.28 12.96 12.83
CA ALA A 123 14.61 12.57 11.46
C ALA A 123 14.38 13.73 10.48
N ASP A 124 15.19 13.80 9.42
CA ASP A 124 15.02 14.73 8.32
C ASP A 124 13.67 14.52 7.61
N ILE A 125 13.13 15.58 7.03
CA ILE A 125 11.90 15.54 6.22
C ILE A 125 12.21 14.99 4.81
N LYS A 126 12.59 13.70 4.76
CA LYS A 126 12.88 12.97 3.52
C LYS A 126 11.86 11.87 3.28
N PRO A 127 11.51 11.55 1.99
CA PRO A 127 10.58 10.46 1.69
C PRO A 127 11.02 9.13 2.32
N GLY A 128 10.10 8.46 3.03
CA GLY A 128 10.35 7.19 3.71
C GLY A 128 10.68 7.32 5.20
N ASN A 129 11.09 8.49 5.67
CA ASN A 129 11.29 8.73 7.10
C ASN A 129 9.96 8.79 7.86
N CYS A 130 9.96 8.26 9.07
CA CYS A 130 8.78 8.18 9.92
C CYS A 130 8.99 9.02 11.18
N LEU A 131 8.07 9.97 11.41
CA LEU A 131 8.13 10.90 12.55
C LEU A 131 6.77 11.00 13.24
N PRO A 132 6.73 11.38 14.52
CA PRO A 132 5.51 11.88 15.15
C PRO A 132 4.98 13.13 14.42
N LEU A 133 3.65 13.28 14.33
CA LEU A 133 3.03 14.44 13.64
C LEU A 133 3.44 15.77 14.25
N GLU A 134 3.78 15.79 15.54
CA GLU A 134 4.31 16.96 16.22
C GLU A 134 5.56 17.53 15.55
N ASN A 135 6.44 16.66 15.05
CA ASN A 135 7.75 17.05 14.49
C ASN A 135 7.70 17.27 12.96
N ILE A 136 6.57 16.98 12.31
CA ILE A 136 6.42 17.17 10.86
C ILE A 136 5.94 18.61 10.58
N PRO A 137 6.61 19.41 9.73
CA PRO A 137 6.15 20.76 9.39
C PRO A 137 4.75 20.76 8.76
N VAL A 138 3.98 21.82 9.04
CA VAL A 138 2.70 22.07 8.37
C VAL A 138 2.90 22.24 6.86
N GLY A 139 1.97 21.73 6.06
CA GLY A 139 2.06 21.72 4.60
C GLY A 139 2.73 20.46 4.03
N THR A 140 3.43 19.67 4.85
CA THR A 140 4.12 18.45 4.40
C THR A 140 3.14 17.39 3.91
N VAL A 141 3.53 16.73 2.82
CA VAL A 141 2.83 15.56 2.27
C VAL A 141 3.25 14.32 3.05
N ILE A 142 2.27 13.57 3.55
CA ILE A 142 2.49 12.41 4.41
C ILE A 142 1.62 11.23 3.97
N HIS A 143 2.02 10.03 4.35
CA HIS A 143 1.26 8.80 4.18
C HIS A 143 1.45 7.88 5.39
N ASN A 144 0.80 6.73 5.38
CA ASN A 144 1.00 5.70 6.39
C ASN A 144 0.80 6.25 7.81
N ILE A 145 -0.38 6.86 8.06
CA ILE A 145 -0.69 7.62 9.27
C ILE A 145 -1.33 6.71 10.32
N GLU A 146 -0.88 6.83 11.57
CA GLU A 146 -1.53 6.20 12.72
C GLU A 146 -2.82 6.93 13.12
N LEU A 147 -3.79 6.17 13.64
CA LEU A 147 -4.99 6.73 14.31
C LEU A 147 -4.80 6.85 15.82
N TYR A 148 -4.08 5.89 16.39
CA TYR A 148 -3.73 5.84 17.80
C TYR A 148 -2.25 5.53 17.93
N PRO A 149 -1.54 6.18 18.85
CA PRO A 149 -0.11 5.99 19.03
C PRO A 149 0.26 4.52 19.27
N GLY A 150 1.28 4.04 18.58
CA GLY A 150 1.83 2.69 18.76
C GLY A 150 0.98 1.55 18.18
N ARG A 151 -0.19 1.82 17.63
CA ARG A 151 -1.01 0.78 16.97
C ARG A 151 -0.54 0.45 15.56
N GLY A 152 0.32 1.29 15.01
CA GLY A 152 0.77 1.19 13.63
C GLY A 152 -0.15 1.94 12.67
N ALA A 153 0.37 2.21 11.50
CA ALA A 153 -0.29 3.01 10.48
C ALA A 153 -1.54 2.32 9.93
N GLN A 154 -2.62 3.07 9.79
CA GLN A 154 -3.92 2.59 9.31
C GLN A 154 -4.45 3.38 8.11
N LEU A 155 -4.11 4.67 7.99
CA LEU A 155 -4.61 5.56 6.96
C LEU A 155 -3.57 5.78 5.85
N VAL A 156 -4.04 6.10 4.65
CA VAL A 156 -3.22 6.52 3.49
C VAL A 156 -2.13 5.51 3.12
N ARG A 157 -2.54 4.29 2.74
CA ARG A 157 -1.64 3.17 2.43
C ARG A 157 -1.74 2.64 1.00
N ALA A 158 -2.71 3.11 0.23
CA ALA A 158 -2.90 2.66 -1.15
C ALA A 158 -1.92 3.33 -2.11
N ALA A 159 -1.73 2.74 -3.30
CA ALA A 159 -0.88 3.28 -4.34
C ALA A 159 -1.29 4.70 -4.75
N GLY A 160 -0.31 5.59 -4.89
CA GLY A 160 -0.50 6.95 -5.36
C GLY A 160 -1.24 7.90 -4.41
N VAL A 161 -1.67 7.44 -3.22
CA VAL A 161 -2.35 8.33 -2.27
C VAL A 161 -1.36 9.11 -1.41
N ALA A 162 -1.80 10.28 -0.98
CA ALA A 162 -1.12 11.13 -0.04
C ALA A 162 -2.14 11.89 0.81
N ALA A 163 -1.76 12.27 2.01
CA ALA A 163 -2.47 13.23 2.84
C ALA A 163 -1.58 14.44 3.07
N GLN A 164 -2.13 15.56 3.50
CA GLN A 164 -1.39 16.77 3.80
C GLN A 164 -1.67 17.22 5.23
N LEU A 165 -0.62 17.53 5.97
CA LEU A 165 -0.72 18.12 7.30
C LEU A 165 -1.05 19.60 7.16
N MET A 166 -2.25 20.00 7.62
CA MET A 166 -2.77 21.35 7.41
C MET A 166 -2.53 22.30 8.58
N ALA A 167 -2.70 21.79 9.81
CA ALA A 167 -2.55 22.60 11.03
C ALA A 167 -2.24 21.70 12.23
N LYS A 168 -1.74 22.32 13.31
CA LYS A 168 -1.50 21.69 14.61
C LYS A 168 -2.05 22.62 15.70
N GLU A 169 -3.08 22.17 16.40
CA GLU A 169 -3.76 22.95 17.41
C GLU A 169 -4.29 22.07 18.55
N GLY A 170 -4.18 22.52 19.77
CA GLY A 170 -4.76 21.84 20.93
C GLY A 170 -4.35 20.37 21.11
N GLY A 171 -3.09 20.02 20.83
CA GLY A 171 -2.60 18.63 20.92
C GLY A 171 -3.03 17.72 19.76
N MET A 172 -3.70 18.29 18.74
CA MET A 172 -4.18 17.56 17.57
C MET A 172 -3.59 18.14 16.28
N ALA A 173 -3.33 17.24 15.33
CA ALA A 173 -2.98 17.57 13.97
C ALA A 173 -4.23 17.48 13.08
N THR A 174 -4.50 18.51 12.29
CA THR A 174 -5.53 18.50 11.26
C THR A 174 -4.91 18.04 9.95
N VAL A 175 -5.38 16.92 9.44
CA VAL A 175 -4.85 16.26 8.24
C VAL A 175 -5.93 16.24 7.16
N ARG A 176 -5.59 16.73 5.96
CA ARG A 176 -6.43 16.60 4.77
C ARG A 176 -6.21 15.23 4.14
N MET A 177 -7.25 14.40 4.17
CA MET A 177 -7.23 13.05 3.62
C MET A 177 -7.34 13.02 2.08
N PRO A 178 -6.99 11.91 1.41
CA PRO A 178 -7.17 11.77 -0.04
C PRO A 178 -8.61 11.95 -0.53
N SER A 179 -9.60 11.70 0.32
CA SER A 179 -11.02 11.94 0.04
C SER A 179 -11.43 13.42 0.07
N GLY A 180 -10.53 14.31 0.54
CA GLY A 180 -10.82 15.73 0.82
C GLY A 180 -11.29 15.99 2.25
N GLU A 181 -11.64 14.98 3.04
CA GLU A 181 -12.03 15.10 4.44
C GLU A 181 -10.89 15.69 5.28
N MET A 182 -11.26 16.62 6.18
CA MET A 182 -10.35 17.15 7.20
C MET A 182 -10.50 16.33 8.48
N ARG A 183 -9.47 15.61 8.88
CA ARG A 183 -9.51 14.73 10.05
C ARG A 183 -8.51 15.17 11.11
N LYS A 184 -8.93 15.16 12.36
CA LYS A 184 -8.06 15.41 13.50
C LYS A 184 -7.44 14.11 14.00
N VAL A 185 -6.13 14.13 14.22
CA VAL A 185 -5.32 13.01 14.73
C VAL A 185 -4.43 13.55 15.83
N ARG A 186 -4.13 12.77 16.85
CA ARG A 186 -3.25 13.18 17.95
C ARG A 186 -1.84 13.47 17.44
N LEU A 187 -1.14 14.44 18.02
CA LEU A 187 0.20 14.85 17.60
C LEU A 187 1.27 13.76 17.84
N ASP A 188 1.07 12.91 18.83
CA ASP A 188 1.95 11.77 19.14
C ASP A 188 1.83 10.59 18.17
N CYS A 189 0.82 10.57 17.29
CA CYS A 189 0.71 9.60 16.21
C CYS A 189 1.81 9.78 15.18
N LYS A 190 2.34 8.66 14.67
CA LYS A 190 3.38 8.67 13.64
C LYS A 190 2.79 8.76 12.24
N ALA A 191 3.55 9.34 11.33
CA ALA A 191 3.31 9.32 9.89
C ALA A 191 4.62 9.21 9.13
N THR A 192 4.56 8.71 7.90
CA THR A 192 5.71 8.63 7.00
C THR A 192 5.67 9.77 5.99
N ILE A 193 6.81 10.39 5.74
CA ILE A 193 6.95 11.52 4.81
C ILE A 193 6.84 11.04 3.36
N GLY A 194 6.13 11.82 2.54
CA GLY A 194 6.00 11.63 1.11
C GLY A 194 4.66 11.00 0.68
N GLN A 195 4.52 10.78 -0.60
CA GLN A 195 3.38 10.13 -1.26
C GLN A 195 3.68 8.65 -1.49
N VAL A 196 2.68 7.77 -1.36
CA VAL A 196 2.85 6.35 -1.69
C VAL A 196 3.17 6.17 -3.17
N GLY A 197 4.12 5.32 -3.47
CA GLY A 197 4.55 4.99 -4.84
C GLY A 197 3.46 4.34 -5.70
N ASN A 198 3.83 3.96 -6.95
CA ASN A 198 2.92 3.36 -7.95
C ASN A 198 1.72 4.26 -8.31
N ILE A 199 1.98 5.53 -8.57
CA ILE A 199 0.95 6.57 -8.85
C ILE A 199 0.02 6.14 -9.99
N ASP A 200 0.55 5.51 -11.05
CA ASP A 200 -0.21 5.11 -12.23
C ASP A 200 -1.04 3.84 -12.05
N HIS A 201 -1.13 3.30 -10.83
CA HIS A 201 -1.89 2.06 -10.58
C HIS A 201 -3.35 2.16 -11.03
N SER A 202 -3.99 3.30 -10.83
CA SER A 202 -5.40 3.55 -11.23
C SER A 202 -5.58 3.63 -12.74
N ASN A 203 -4.52 3.98 -13.48
CA ASN A 203 -4.55 4.13 -14.94
C ASN A 203 -4.35 2.80 -15.68
N VAL A 204 -4.05 1.71 -14.97
CA VAL A 204 -3.85 0.39 -15.55
C VAL A 204 -5.20 -0.25 -15.93
N SER A 205 -5.39 -0.51 -17.22
CA SER A 205 -6.56 -1.24 -17.73
C SER A 205 -6.34 -2.75 -17.68
N ILE A 206 -7.25 -3.47 -17.03
CA ILE A 206 -7.17 -4.92 -16.89
C ILE A 206 -7.40 -5.63 -18.23
N GLY A 207 -8.26 -5.11 -19.09
CA GLY A 207 -8.50 -5.50 -20.46
C GLY A 207 -9.33 -6.78 -20.65
N LYS A 208 -9.37 -7.72 -19.72
CA LYS A 208 -10.15 -8.97 -19.84
C LYS A 208 -10.67 -9.53 -18.51
N ALA A 209 -11.82 -10.21 -18.56
CA ALA A 209 -12.47 -10.82 -17.39
C ALA A 209 -11.60 -11.89 -16.71
N GLY A 210 -10.84 -12.68 -17.48
CA GLY A 210 -9.94 -13.71 -16.93
C GLY A 210 -8.88 -13.13 -15.99
N ARG A 211 -8.40 -11.91 -16.27
CA ARG A 211 -7.44 -11.22 -15.38
C ARG A 211 -8.08 -10.82 -14.05
N LYS A 212 -9.35 -10.38 -14.04
CA LYS A 212 -10.12 -10.16 -12.81
C LYS A 212 -10.33 -11.48 -12.05
N ARG A 213 -10.61 -12.57 -12.75
CA ARG A 213 -10.73 -13.91 -12.13
C ARG A 213 -9.44 -14.33 -11.42
N HIS A 214 -8.27 -14.09 -12.02
CA HIS A 214 -6.97 -14.36 -11.39
C HIS A 214 -6.72 -13.48 -10.14
N MET A 215 -7.34 -12.30 -10.06
CA MET A 215 -7.30 -11.43 -8.87
C MET A 215 -8.23 -11.91 -7.73
N GLY A 216 -9.09 -12.91 -8.00
CA GLY A 216 -10.04 -13.44 -7.02
C GLY A 216 -11.42 -12.82 -7.09
N ILE A 217 -11.70 -12.04 -8.13
CA ILE A 217 -13.00 -11.38 -8.35
C ILE A 217 -13.85 -12.30 -9.24
N ARG A 218 -15.00 -12.74 -8.74
CA ARG A 218 -15.97 -13.53 -9.49
C ARG A 218 -16.88 -12.61 -10.35
N PRO A 219 -17.51 -13.15 -11.42
CA PRO A 219 -18.46 -12.39 -12.21
C PRO A 219 -19.60 -11.84 -11.36
N THR A 220 -20.09 -10.65 -11.72
CA THR A 220 -21.24 -10.00 -11.10
C THR A 220 -22.39 -9.97 -12.07
N VAL A 221 -23.56 -10.45 -11.62
CA VAL A 221 -24.83 -10.35 -12.34
C VAL A 221 -25.67 -9.25 -11.69
N ARG A 222 -26.27 -8.39 -12.50
CA ARG A 222 -27.16 -7.31 -12.03
C ARG A 222 -28.48 -7.91 -11.51
N GLY A 223 -29.04 -7.36 -10.43
CA GLY A 223 -30.32 -7.79 -9.90
C GLY A 223 -31.47 -7.67 -10.89
N SER A 224 -31.44 -6.65 -11.78
CA SER A 224 -32.46 -6.43 -12.82
C SER A 224 -32.59 -7.53 -13.89
N VAL A 225 -31.63 -8.46 -13.95
CA VAL A 225 -31.64 -9.59 -14.90
C VAL A 225 -31.85 -10.93 -14.18
N MET A 226 -32.19 -10.89 -12.91
CA MET A 226 -32.52 -12.06 -12.09
C MET A 226 -34.04 -12.21 -11.99
N ASN A 227 -34.51 -13.44 -11.77
CA ASN A 227 -35.91 -13.69 -11.43
C ASN A 227 -36.18 -13.31 -9.97
N PRO A 228 -37.45 -13.06 -9.57
CA PRO A 228 -37.80 -12.69 -8.20
C PRO A 228 -37.36 -13.71 -7.13
N ASN A 229 -37.14 -14.95 -7.51
CA ASN A 229 -36.71 -16.07 -6.64
C ASN A 229 -35.19 -16.31 -6.61
N ASP A 230 -34.39 -15.55 -7.37
CA ASP A 230 -32.95 -15.63 -7.38
C ASP A 230 -32.33 -14.74 -6.27
#